data_f1aba41eae57c5b2999427cfdbc6b4a5
#
_entry.id   f1aba41eae57c5b2999427cfdbc6b4a5
#
_cell.length_a   1.000
_cell.length_b   1.000
_cell.length_c   1.000
_cell.angle_alpha   90.00
_cell.angle_beta   90.00
_cell.angle_gamma   90.00
#
_symmetry.space_group_name_H-M   'P 1'
#
loop_
_entity.id
_entity.type
_entity.pdbx_description
1 polymer ?
#
loop_
_entity_poly.entity_id
_entity_poly.type
_entity_poly.pdbx_seq_one_letter_code
_entity_poly.pdbx_strand_id
1 'polypeptide(L)'
;AIKKGVQNELLDEKLLQFDLARLGAALKPERDLQFDYLGLQTLYDRYFLHVRKTRIELPQAFFMRVAMGLALNEIDREARAIEFYEVLSTFDFMSSTPTLFNSGTLRSQLSSCYLTTVPDDLDGIYESIKENALLSKFAGGLGNDWTRVRALGSHIKGTNGESQGVVPFLKVVNDTAVAVNQGGKRKGAVCTYLESWHLDIEEFLELRKNTGDDRRRTHDMNTANWIPDLFMRRVMEKGEWTLFSPSSVPDLHDLFGADFERAYVAYEEKAKRGEIKPSKTVPATDMWRKMLSMLFE
;
A
#
# COMPACT_ATOMS: atom_id res chain seq x y z
N ALA A 1 -22.23 21.75 13.06
CA ALA A 1 -21.61 20.50 12.67
C ALA A 1 -20.96 19.79 13.87
N ILE A 2 -19.93 20.39 14.53
CA ILE A 2 -19.11 19.72 15.58
C ILE A 2 -19.97 19.21 16.74
N LYS A 3 -20.75 20.05 17.41
CA LYS A 3 -21.62 19.63 18.54
C LYS A 3 -22.56 18.47 18.15
N LYS A 4 -23.18 18.54 16.96
CA LYS A 4 -24.07 17.49 16.47
C LYS A 4 -23.33 16.21 16.13
N GLY A 5 -22.11 16.31 15.60
CA GLY A 5 -21.25 15.17 15.32
C GLY A 5 -20.85 14.41 16.59
N VAL A 6 -20.46 15.14 17.65
CA VAL A 6 -20.12 14.53 18.96
C VAL A 6 -21.35 13.89 19.61
N GLN A 7 -22.49 14.59 19.63
CA GLN A 7 -23.74 14.04 20.18
C GLN A 7 -24.22 12.75 19.51
N ASN A 8 -23.84 12.51 18.26
CA ASN A 8 -24.16 11.30 17.49
C ASN A 8 -23.00 10.30 17.39
N GLU A 9 -22.00 10.42 18.25
CA GLU A 9 -20.84 9.50 18.33
C GLU A 9 -20.09 9.35 16.98
N LEU A 10 -20.06 10.43 16.19
CA LEU A 10 -19.32 10.50 14.92
C LEU A 10 -17.95 11.17 15.10
N LEU A 11 -17.85 12.12 16.02
CA LEU A 11 -16.67 12.96 16.26
C LEU A 11 -16.12 12.77 17.66
N ASP A 12 -14.80 12.95 17.79
CA ASP A 12 -14.11 12.93 19.08
C ASP A 12 -14.59 14.13 19.94
N GLU A 13 -14.93 13.85 21.21
CA GLU A 13 -15.36 14.87 22.18
C GLU A 13 -14.30 15.96 22.44
N LYS A 14 -13.01 15.65 22.24
CA LYS A 14 -11.91 16.60 22.34
C LYS A 14 -12.09 17.80 21.42
N LEU A 15 -12.82 17.66 20.32
CA LEU A 15 -13.14 18.79 19.42
C LEU A 15 -14.01 19.86 20.11
N LEU A 16 -14.75 19.51 21.15
CA LEU A 16 -15.54 20.49 21.93
C LEU A 16 -14.67 21.34 22.86
N GLN A 17 -13.42 20.98 23.07
CA GLN A 17 -12.47 21.74 23.89
C GLN A 17 -11.84 22.92 23.13
N PHE A 18 -12.01 23.00 21.80
CA PHE A 18 -11.61 24.17 21.02
C PHE A 18 -12.53 25.35 21.26
N ASP A 19 -12.00 26.56 21.11
CA ASP A 19 -12.83 27.77 21.02
C ASP A 19 -13.59 27.79 19.68
N LEU A 20 -14.79 27.18 19.72
CA LEU A 20 -15.63 27.04 18.53
C LEU A 20 -16.14 28.41 18.00
N ALA A 21 -16.18 29.44 18.84
CA ALA A 21 -16.55 30.80 18.39
C ALA A 21 -15.43 31.41 17.55
N ARG A 22 -14.17 31.30 18.03
CA ARG A 22 -12.97 31.73 17.30
C ARG A 22 -12.84 30.99 15.95
N LEU A 23 -12.99 29.67 15.94
CA LEU A 23 -12.92 28.88 14.72
C LEU A 23 -14.08 29.20 13.76
N GLY A 24 -15.29 29.41 14.29
CA GLY A 24 -16.45 29.78 13.48
C GLY A 24 -16.28 31.14 12.81
N ALA A 25 -15.67 32.10 13.50
CA ALA A 25 -15.36 33.43 12.95
C ALA A 25 -14.27 33.39 11.85
N ALA A 26 -13.40 32.36 11.84
CA ALA A 26 -12.38 32.20 10.84
C ALA A 26 -12.88 31.54 9.53
N LEU A 27 -14.11 31.01 9.50
CA LEU A 27 -14.67 30.40 8.29
C LEU A 27 -14.87 31.45 7.18
N LYS A 28 -14.65 31.06 5.95
CA LYS A 28 -14.78 31.87 4.72
C LYS A 28 -15.82 31.25 3.78
N PRO A 29 -17.14 31.51 4.03
CA PRO A 29 -18.21 30.91 3.24
C PRO A 29 -18.14 31.19 1.75
N GLU A 30 -17.56 32.33 1.36
CA GLU A 30 -17.33 32.71 -0.05
C GLU A 30 -16.46 31.69 -0.82
N ARG A 31 -15.63 30.90 -0.13
CA ARG A 31 -14.82 29.86 -0.72
C ARG A 31 -15.64 28.66 -1.23
N ASP A 32 -16.89 28.53 -0.83
CA ASP A 32 -17.81 27.52 -1.38
C ASP A 32 -18.06 27.73 -2.87
N LEU A 33 -17.90 28.96 -3.39
CA LEU A 33 -18.05 29.29 -4.79
C LEU A 33 -16.88 28.81 -5.70
N GLN A 34 -15.78 28.32 -5.10
CA GLN A 34 -14.64 27.75 -5.84
C GLN A 34 -14.93 26.34 -6.36
N PHE A 35 -15.92 25.64 -5.81
CA PHE A 35 -16.27 24.29 -6.26
C PHE A 35 -17.01 24.34 -7.59
N ASP A 36 -16.60 23.43 -8.49
CA ASP A 36 -17.47 23.01 -9.57
C ASP A 36 -18.56 22.04 -9.08
N TYR A 37 -19.54 21.77 -9.91
CA TYR A 37 -20.64 20.87 -9.56
C TYR A 37 -20.13 19.47 -9.16
N LEU A 38 -19.21 18.90 -9.92
CA LEU A 38 -18.72 17.54 -9.70
C LEU A 38 -17.93 17.45 -8.39
N GLY A 39 -17.09 18.42 -8.10
CA GLY A 39 -16.32 18.50 -6.85
C GLY A 39 -17.24 18.58 -5.62
N LEU A 40 -18.21 19.50 -5.65
CA LEU A 40 -19.17 19.66 -4.55
C LEU A 40 -20.06 18.41 -4.38
N GLN A 41 -20.56 17.83 -5.47
CA GLN A 41 -21.36 16.62 -5.44
C GLN A 41 -20.56 15.44 -4.84
N THR A 42 -19.29 15.31 -5.18
CA THR A 42 -18.41 14.28 -4.62
C THR A 42 -18.23 14.44 -3.11
N LEU A 43 -18.00 15.67 -2.63
CA LEU A 43 -17.91 15.95 -1.19
C LEU A 43 -19.23 15.65 -0.47
N TYR A 44 -20.34 16.06 -1.04
CA TYR A 44 -21.67 15.85 -0.49
C TYR A 44 -22.01 14.36 -0.37
N ASP A 45 -21.76 13.57 -1.42
CA ASP A 45 -22.15 12.17 -1.46
C ASP A 45 -21.25 11.29 -0.61
N ARG A 46 -19.95 11.59 -0.55
CA ARG A 46 -18.94 10.68 0.00
C ARG A 46 -18.27 11.16 1.29
N TYR A 47 -18.06 12.48 1.45
CA TYR A 47 -17.16 13.00 2.49
C TYR A 47 -17.85 13.68 3.66
N PHE A 48 -18.94 14.44 3.41
CA PHE A 48 -19.61 15.14 4.49
C PHE A 48 -20.26 14.18 5.48
N LEU A 49 -20.03 14.44 6.75
CA LEU A 49 -20.67 13.68 7.82
C LEU A 49 -22.19 13.85 7.76
N HIS A 50 -22.89 12.77 8.05
CA HIS A 50 -24.35 12.76 8.06
C HIS A 50 -24.92 12.00 9.26
N VAL A 51 -26.09 12.40 9.71
CA VAL A 51 -26.92 11.71 10.69
C VAL A 51 -28.18 11.25 9.97
N ARG A 52 -28.43 9.95 9.93
CA ARG A 52 -29.63 9.38 9.27
C ARG A 52 -29.87 9.96 7.86
N LYS A 53 -28.84 9.99 7.02
CA LYS A 53 -28.84 10.54 5.64
C LYS A 53 -28.89 12.08 5.54
N THR A 54 -29.08 12.81 6.63
CA THR A 54 -29.01 14.28 6.63
C THR A 54 -27.58 14.73 6.82
N ARG A 55 -27.01 15.47 5.86
CA ARG A 55 -25.66 16.05 5.96
C ARG A 55 -25.64 17.08 7.08
N ILE A 56 -24.61 17.06 7.91
CA ILE A 56 -24.41 18.00 9.03
C ILE A 56 -23.21 18.92 8.79
N GLU A 57 -22.53 18.77 7.67
CA GLU A 57 -21.41 19.60 7.23
C GLU A 57 -21.74 20.33 5.93
N LEU A 58 -21.19 21.53 5.78
CA LEU A 58 -21.01 22.29 4.56
C LEU A 58 -19.50 22.34 4.26
N PRO A 59 -19.04 22.73 3.04
CA PRO A 59 -17.63 22.63 2.67
C PRO A 59 -16.67 23.26 3.68
N GLN A 60 -16.94 24.49 4.12
CA GLN A 60 -16.04 25.18 5.06
C GLN A 60 -16.06 24.54 6.46
N ALA A 61 -17.20 24.06 6.93
CA ALA A 61 -17.29 23.32 8.19
C ALA A 61 -16.58 21.96 8.12
N PHE A 62 -16.62 21.31 6.97
CA PHE A 62 -15.89 20.08 6.68
C PHE A 62 -14.37 20.30 6.75
N PHE A 63 -13.83 21.31 6.02
CA PHE A 63 -12.40 21.62 6.07
C PHE A 63 -11.94 22.02 7.47
N MET A 64 -12.75 22.79 8.19
CA MET A 64 -12.44 23.16 9.57
C MET A 64 -12.42 21.93 10.50
N ARG A 65 -13.35 20.98 10.35
CA ARG A 65 -13.32 19.72 11.13
C ARG A 65 -12.04 18.94 10.86
N VAL A 66 -11.64 18.82 9.58
CA VAL A 66 -10.39 18.14 9.20
C VAL A 66 -9.19 18.84 9.86
N ALA A 67 -9.11 20.15 9.75
CA ALA A 67 -8.07 20.96 10.35
C ALA A 67 -8.01 20.84 11.89
N MET A 68 -9.16 20.86 12.56
CA MET A 68 -9.27 20.66 14.01
C MET A 68 -8.74 19.28 14.42
N GLY A 69 -9.11 18.24 13.68
CA GLY A 69 -8.63 16.89 13.97
C GLY A 69 -7.11 16.74 13.82
N LEU A 70 -6.50 17.41 12.84
CA LEU A 70 -5.05 17.46 12.68
C LEU A 70 -4.36 18.27 13.79
N ALA A 71 -5.03 19.30 14.32
CA ALA A 71 -4.49 20.21 15.32
C ALA A 71 -4.71 19.74 16.78
N LEU A 72 -5.34 18.60 17.03
CA LEU A 72 -5.71 18.15 18.38
C LEU A 72 -4.56 18.13 19.39
N ASN A 73 -3.35 17.81 18.93
CA ASN A 73 -2.16 17.68 19.78
C ASN A 73 -1.20 18.88 19.64
N GLU A 74 -1.61 19.93 18.93
CA GLU A 74 -0.80 21.15 18.79
C GLU A 74 -0.89 22.02 20.06
N ILE A 75 0.18 22.79 20.35
CA ILE A 75 0.27 23.66 21.53
C ILE A 75 -0.76 24.79 21.44
N ASP A 76 -0.77 25.56 20.32
CA ASP A 76 -1.80 26.56 19.98
C ASP A 76 -2.72 25.96 18.92
N ARG A 77 -3.54 25.01 19.36
CA ARG A 77 -4.38 24.22 18.47
C ARG A 77 -5.40 25.03 17.67
N GLU A 78 -5.92 26.13 18.23
CA GLU A 78 -6.84 27.01 17.51
C GLU A 78 -6.13 27.74 16.36
N ALA A 79 -4.93 28.29 16.60
CA ALA A 79 -4.15 28.95 15.56
C ALA A 79 -3.73 27.94 14.49
N ARG A 80 -3.27 26.75 14.87
CA ARG A 80 -2.92 25.68 13.94
C ARG A 80 -4.10 25.17 13.13
N ALA A 81 -5.27 24.99 13.76
CA ALA A 81 -6.47 24.61 13.04
C ALA A 81 -6.87 25.67 12.00
N ILE A 82 -6.75 26.95 12.30
CA ILE A 82 -7.02 28.03 11.33
C ILE A 82 -6.01 27.99 10.19
N GLU A 83 -4.72 27.82 10.48
CA GLU A 83 -3.67 27.71 9.47
C GLU A 83 -3.90 26.52 8.53
N PHE A 84 -4.19 25.33 9.06
CA PHE A 84 -4.51 24.13 8.25
C PHE A 84 -5.80 24.34 7.45
N TYR A 85 -6.82 24.96 8.03
CA TYR A 85 -8.05 25.32 7.33
C TYR A 85 -7.79 26.27 6.15
N GLU A 86 -6.95 27.28 6.33
CA GLU A 86 -6.61 28.22 5.24
C GLU A 86 -6.03 27.46 4.05
N VAL A 87 -5.05 26.62 4.28
CA VAL A 87 -4.36 25.83 3.22
C VAL A 87 -5.30 24.83 2.52
N LEU A 88 -6.19 24.17 3.27
CA LEU A 88 -7.14 23.21 2.71
C LEU A 88 -8.27 23.90 1.94
N SER A 89 -8.80 25.00 2.47
CA SER A 89 -9.98 25.64 1.91
C SER A 89 -9.69 26.56 0.71
N THR A 90 -8.41 26.91 0.47
CA THR A 90 -7.93 27.59 -0.76
C THR A 90 -7.54 26.61 -1.85
N PHE A 91 -7.49 25.29 -1.56
CA PHE A 91 -6.98 24.25 -2.44
C PHE A 91 -5.48 24.36 -2.75
N ASP A 92 -4.72 25.11 -1.93
CA ASP A 92 -3.25 25.12 -2.03
C ASP A 92 -2.66 23.76 -1.68
N PHE A 93 -3.37 22.98 -0.86
CA PHE A 93 -3.06 21.60 -0.52
C PHE A 93 -4.36 20.78 -0.34
N MET A 94 -4.35 19.54 -0.80
CA MET A 94 -5.44 18.60 -0.57
C MET A 94 -4.92 17.33 0.08
N SER A 95 -5.47 16.98 1.23
CA SER A 95 -5.15 15.75 1.93
C SER A 95 -5.70 14.52 1.20
N SER A 96 -5.12 13.35 1.49
CA SER A 96 -5.65 12.08 0.99
C SER A 96 -7.02 11.74 1.60
N THR A 97 -7.74 10.88 0.93
CA THR A 97 -9.09 10.44 1.31
C THR A 97 -9.24 10.05 2.78
N PRO A 98 -8.36 9.22 3.40
CA PRO A 98 -8.52 8.85 4.82
C PRO A 98 -8.43 10.04 5.76
N THR A 99 -7.56 10.99 5.49
CA THR A 99 -7.45 12.21 6.29
C THR A 99 -8.75 13.02 6.22
N LEU A 100 -9.29 13.21 5.02
CA LEU A 100 -10.55 13.95 4.82
C LEU A 100 -11.73 13.25 5.48
N PHE A 101 -11.79 11.91 5.44
CA PHE A 101 -12.86 11.15 6.09
C PHE A 101 -12.75 11.13 7.61
N ASN A 102 -11.57 10.84 8.13
CA ASN A 102 -11.42 10.36 9.50
C ASN A 102 -10.86 11.41 10.46
N SER A 103 -10.29 12.52 9.96
CA SER A 103 -9.76 13.55 10.85
C SER A 103 -10.86 14.13 11.76
N GLY A 104 -10.60 14.11 13.05
CA GLY A 104 -11.55 14.56 14.07
C GLY A 104 -12.67 13.55 14.41
N THR A 105 -12.70 12.37 13.81
CA THR A 105 -13.65 11.30 14.17
C THR A 105 -13.14 10.46 15.33
N LEU A 106 -14.00 9.61 15.91
CA LEU A 106 -13.64 8.66 16.97
C LEU A 106 -12.56 7.64 16.51
N ARG A 107 -12.39 7.44 15.21
CA ARG A 107 -11.40 6.55 14.62
C ARG A 107 -10.56 7.32 13.62
N SER A 108 -9.62 8.10 14.15
CA SER A 108 -8.75 9.00 13.39
C SER A 108 -7.61 8.24 12.71
N GLN A 109 -7.96 7.33 11.80
CA GLN A 109 -7.00 6.66 10.93
C GLN A 109 -6.80 7.53 9.68
N LEU A 110 -5.62 8.15 9.54
CA LEU A 110 -5.35 9.18 8.53
C LEU A 110 -4.47 8.70 7.37
N SER A 111 -3.79 7.55 7.51
CA SER A 111 -2.90 7.02 6.48
C SER A 111 -3.69 6.33 5.37
N SER A 112 -3.26 6.53 4.12
CA SER A 112 -3.91 5.91 2.95
C SER A 112 -3.24 4.61 2.52
N CYS A 113 -1.95 4.43 2.82
CA CYS A 113 -1.16 3.29 2.37
C CYS A 113 -0.26 2.77 3.49
N TYR A 114 -0.08 1.45 3.49
CA TYR A 114 0.81 0.75 4.41
C TYR A 114 1.72 -0.17 3.63
N LEU A 115 3.02 -0.10 3.92
CA LEU A 115 4.03 -0.93 3.30
C LEU A 115 4.62 -1.86 4.34
N THR A 116 4.73 -3.14 3.99
CA THR A 116 5.29 -4.18 4.86
C THR A 116 6.24 -5.06 4.07
N THR A 117 7.30 -5.54 4.73
CA THR A 117 8.18 -6.60 4.20
C THR A 117 7.82 -7.90 4.93
N VAL A 118 7.49 -8.92 4.17
CA VAL A 118 7.07 -10.23 4.70
C VAL A 118 8.31 -11.05 5.05
N PRO A 119 8.45 -11.54 6.30
CA PRO A 119 9.60 -12.34 6.71
C PRO A 119 9.52 -13.78 6.16
N ASP A 120 10.67 -14.47 6.12
CA ASP A 120 10.80 -15.85 5.61
C ASP A 120 10.54 -16.91 6.69
N ASP A 121 9.43 -16.78 7.42
CA ASP A 121 8.95 -17.78 8.36
C ASP A 121 7.42 -17.83 8.35
N LEU A 122 6.85 -18.98 8.68
CA LEU A 122 5.41 -19.21 8.55
C LEU A 122 4.59 -18.30 9.48
N ASP A 123 5.05 -18.07 10.70
CA ASP A 123 4.35 -17.24 11.68
C ASP A 123 4.32 -15.79 11.20
N GLY A 124 5.46 -15.25 10.78
CA GLY A 124 5.57 -13.90 10.23
C GLY A 124 4.80 -13.70 8.92
N ILE A 125 4.74 -14.71 8.04
CA ILE A 125 3.91 -14.67 6.83
C ILE A 125 2.43 -14.51 7.22
N TYR A 126 1.92 -15.34 8.12
CA TYR A 126 0.50 -15.26 8.52
C TYR A 126 0.19 -14.05 9.39
N GLU A 127 1.15 -13.56 10.19
CA GLU A 127 0.98 -12.28 10.89
C GLU A 127 0.86 -11.13 9.89
N SER A 128 1.68 -11.09 8.83
CA SER A 128 1.56 -10.10 7.76
C SER A 128 0.19 -10.16 7.05
N ILE A 129 -0.34 -11.36 6.80
CA ILE A 129 -1.67 -11.55 6.21
C ILE A 129 -2.78 -11.04 7.16
N LYS A 130 -2.67 -11.33 8.45
CA LYS A 130 -3.59 -10.83 9.48
C LYS A 130 -3.56 -9.30 9.57
N GLU A 131 -2.37 -8.69 9.59
CA GLU A 131 -2.20 -7.23 9.57
C GLU A 131 -2.85 -6.63 8.32
N ASN A 132 -2.66 -7.23 7.15
CA ASN A 132 -3.33 -6.83 5.91
C ASN A 132 -4.85 -6.80 6.06
N ALA A 133 -5.44 -7.82 6.65
CA ALA A 133 -6.88 -7.89 6.88
C ALA A 133 -7.36 -6.76 7.82
N LEU A 134 -6.63 -6.50 8.90
CA LEU A 134 -6.95 -5.44 9.85
C LEU A 134 -6.82 -4.04 9.23
N LEU A 135 -5.77 -3.79 8.44
CA LEU A 135 -5.54 -2.51 7.76
C LEU A 135 -6.54 -2.28 6.62
N SER A 136 -6.91 -3.33 5.86
CA SER A 136 -7.96 -3.25 4.84
C SER A 136 -9.31 -2.84 5.42
N LYS A 137 -9.65 -3.31 6.62
CA LYS A 137 -10.87 -2.92 7.33
C LYS A 137 -10.99 -1.40 7.51
N PHE A 138 -9.86 -0.70 7.65
CA PHE A 138 -9.80 0.75 7.90
C PHE A 138 -9.45 1.59 6.67
N ALA A 139 -9.67 1.09 5.47
CA ALA A 139 -9.50 1.81 4.21
C ALA A 139 -8.05 2.05 3.75
N GLY A 140 -7.07 1.33 4.29
CA GLY A 140 -5.69 1.39 3.84
C GLY A 140 -5.46 0.62 2.55
N GLY A 141 -4.73 1.20 1.59
CA GLY A 141 -4.09 0.45 0.52
C GLY A 141 -2.85 -0.27 1.06
N LEU A 142 -2.61 -1.49 0.61
CA LEU A 142 -1.53 -2.33 1.13
C LEU A 142 -0.48 -2.58 0.06
N GLY A 143 0.79 -2.42 0.42
CA GLY A 143 1.93 -2.82 -0.38
C GLY A 143 2.77 -3.82 0.41
N ASN A 144 2.91 -5.05 -0.09
CA ASN A 144 3.66 -6.09 0.58
C ASN A 144 4.85 -6.51 -0.27
N ASP A 145 6.05 -6.43 0.27
CA ASP A 145 7.24 -6.97 -0.33
C ASP A 145 7.46 -8.42 0.12
N TRP A 146 7.47 -9.32 -0.85
CA TRP A 146 7.62 -10.76 -0.66
C TRP A 146 9.00 -11.28 -0.98
N THR A 147 9.94 -10.40 -1.30
CA THR A 147 11.28 -10.78 -1.79
C THR A 147 12.06 -11.63 -0.79
N ARG A 148 11.85 -11.45 0.52
CA ARG A 148 12.56 -12.24 1.54
C ARG A 148 12.09 -13.68 1.65
N VAL A 149 10.87 -14.00 1.20
CA VAL A 149 10.31 -15.35 1.31
C VAL A 149 11.01 -16.28 0.33
N ARG A 150 11.54 -17.39 0.85
CA ARG A 150 12.30 -18.37 0.05
C ARG A 150 11.51 -18.93 -1.12
N ALA A 151 12.20 -19.09 -2.23
CA ALA A 151 11.62 -19.56 -3.48
C ALA A 151 11.27 -21.06 -3.47
N LEU A 152 10.52 -21.47 -4.50
CA LEU A 152 10.19 -22.86 -4.80
C LEU A 152 11.47 -23.73 -4.83
N GLY A 153 11.39 -24.90 -4.20
CA GLY A 153 12.50 -25.87 -4.13
C GLY A 153 13.60 -25.54 -3.11
N SER A 154 13.47 -24.43 -2.36
CA SER A 154 14.40 -24.10 -1.29
C SER A 154 14.21 -25.02 -0.08
N HIS A 155 15.31 -25.47 0.52
CA HIS A 155 15.27 -26.39 1.66
C HIS A 155 14.68 -25.75 2.92
N ILE A 156 13.80 -26.49 3.62
CA ILE A 156 13.20 -26.10 4.90
C ILE A 156 13.83 -26.96 6.01
N LYS A 157 14.73 -26.36 6.78
CA LYS A 157 15.47 -27.08 7.84
C LYS A 157 14.56 -27.76 8.88
N GLY A 158 13.44 -27.11 9.28
CA GLY A 158 12.56 -27.61 10.34
C GLY A 158 11.77 -28.86 9.98
N THR A 159 11.44 -29.05 8.71
CA THR A 159 10.64 -30.20 8.22
C THR A 159 11.43 -31.14 7.32
N ASN A 160 12.66 -30.79 6.98
CA ASN A 160 13.49 -31.48 5.97
C ASN A 160 12.77 -31.58 4.59
N GLY A 161 11.91 -30.62 4.29
CA GLY A 161 11.14 -30.54 3.06
C GLY A 161 11.62 -29.41 2.15
N GLU A 162 10.85 -29.16 1.09
CA GLU A 162 11.08 -28.09 0.12
C GLU A 162 9.96 -27.06 0.14
N SER A 163 10.33 -25.80 -0.03
CA SER A 163 9.39 -24.69 -0.14
C SER A 163 8.56 -24.79 -1.42
N GLN A 164 7.29 -24.42 -1.33
CA GLN A 164 6.40 -24.24 -2.49
C GLN A 164 6.49 -22.81 -3.09
N GLY A 165 7.42 -21.98 -2.60
CA GLY A 165 7.63 -20.62 -3.04
C GLY A 165 6.56 -19.62 -2.59
N VAL A 166 6.58 -18.44 -3.20
CA VAL A 166 5.69 -17.33 -2.81
C VAL A 166 4.24 -17.48 -3.33
N VAL A 167 4.05 -18.10 -4.48
CA VAL A 167 2.75 -18.10 -5.20
C VAL A 167 1.59 -18.66 -4.39
N PRO A 168 1.70 -19.77 -3.64
CA PRO A 168 0.60 -20.26 -2.81
C PRO A 168 0.17 -19.26 -1.72
N PHE A 169 1.12 -18.56 -1.10
CA PHE A 169 0.81 -17.53 -0.10
C PHE A 169 0.15 -16.31 -0.74
N LEU A 170 0.58 -15.91 -1.94
CA LEU A 170 -0.03 -14.81 -2.68
C LEU A 170 -1.50 -15.10 -3.03
N LYS A 171 -1.86 -16.35 -3.26
CA LYS A 171 -3.27 -16.75 -3.41
C LYS A 171 -4.07 -16.49 -2.13
N VAL A 172 -3.52 -16.80 -0.96
CA VAL A 172 -4.17 -16.51 0.34
C VAL A 172 -4.33 -15.00 0.54
N VAL A 173 -3.31 -14.19 0.19
CA VAL A 173 -3.39 -12.72 0.25
C VAL A 173 -4.48 -12.19 -0.66
N ASN A 174 -4.58 -12.68 -1.90
CA ASN A 174 -5.64 -12.32 -2.84
C ASN A 174 -7.03 -12.58 -2.25
N ASP A 175 -7.25 -13.78 -1.74
CA ASP A 175 -8.54 -14.19 -1.19
C ASP A 175 -8.88 -13.43 0.10
N THR A 176 -7.88 -13.09 0.89
CA THR A 176 -8.02 -12.19 2.06
C THR A 176 -8.44 -10.78 1.63
N ALA A 177 -7.85 -10.24 0.57
CA ALA A 177 -8.20 -8.91 0.04
C ALA A 177 -9.65 -8.87 -0.48
N VAL A 178 -10.13 -9.96 -1.07
CA VAL A 178 -11.53 -10.11 -1.50
C VAL A 178 -12.47 -10.21 -0.31
N ALA A 179 -12.10 -11.00 0.70
CA ALA A 179 -12.92 -11.27 1.88
C ALA A 179 -13.09 -10.04 2.79
N VAL A 180 -12.04 -9.24 2.94
CA VAL A 180 -12.02 -8.07 3.83
C VAL A 180 -12.14 -6.79 3.05
N ASN A 181 -13.36 -6.34 2.83
CA ASN A 181 -13.62 -5.01 2.28
C ASN A 181 -14.05 -4.01 3.38
N GLN A 182 -13.96 -2.73 3.07
CA GLN A 182 -14.18 -1.60 3.99
C GLN A 182 -15.67 -1.32 4.25
N GLY A 183 -16.43 -2.31 4.68
CA GLY A 183 -17.86 -2.12 4.99
C GLY A 183 -18.66 -1.53 3.82
N GLY A 184 -18.34 -1.91 2.58
CA GLY A 184 -19.03 -1.48 1.37
C GLY A 184 -18.59 -0.11 0.81
N LYS A 185 -17.67 0.62 1.46
CA LYS A 185 -17.21 1.94 0.98
C LYS A 185 -16.05 1.87 -0.02
N ARG A 186 -15.13 0.91 0.15
CA ARG A 186 -14.01 0.64 -0.75
C ARG A 186 -13.72 -0.86 -0.80
N LYS A 187 -13.32 -1.38 -1.96
CA LYS A 187 -12.74 -2.73 -2.04
C LYS A 187 -11.36 -2.73 -1.40
N GLY A 188 -10.94 -3.83 -0.79
CA GLY A 188 -9.57 -4.05 -0.37
C GLY A 188 -8.64 -3.89 -1.58
N ALA A 189 -7.52 -3.19 -1.39
CA ALA A 189 -6.55 -2.97 -2.46
C ALA A 189 -5.18 -3.40 -1.94
N VAL A 190 -4.63 -4.46 -2.53
CA VAL A 190 -3.31 -5.01 -2.22
C VAL A 190 -2.45 -4.98 -3.47
N CYS A 191 -1.21 -4.52 -3.31
CA CYS A 191 -0.15 -4.67 -4.30
C CYS A 191 0.98 -5.48 -3.68
N THR A 192 1.40 -6.54 -4.35
CA THR A 192 2.55 -7.35 -3.94
C THR A 192 3.75 -7.02 -4.79
N TYR A 193 4.90 -6.92 -4.13
CA TYR A 193 6.17 -6.58 -4.75
C TYR A 193 7.10 -7.80 -4.73
N LEU A 194 7.83 -8.00 -5.81
CA LEU A 194 8.89 -8.98 -5.89
C LEU A 194 10.06 -8.41 -6.71
N GLU A 195 11.28 -8.61 -6.22
CA GLU A 195 12.47 -8.20 -6.97
C GLU A 195 12.72 -9.12 -8.16
N SER A 196 13.21 -8.54 -9.27
CA SER A 196 13.39 -9.23 -10.54
C SER A 196 14.43 -10.35 -10.53
N TRP A 197 15.26 -10.45 -9.50
CA TRP A 197 16.23 -11.53 -9.32
C TRP A 197 15.69 -12.71 -8.49
N HIS A 198 14.48 -12.62 -7.95
CA HIS A 198 13.87 -13.70 -7.19
C HIS A 198 13.55 -14.89 -8.10
N LEU A 199 13.83 -16.12 -7.63
CA LEU A 199 13.67 -17.32 -8.44
C LEU A 199 12.23 -17.59 -8.90
N ASP A 200 11.24 -17.16 -8.13
CA ASP A 200 9.82 -17.32 -8.46
C ASP A 200 9.27 -16.20 -9.37
N ILE A 201 10.13 -15.29 -9.86
CA ILE A 201 9.67 -14.13 -10.63
C ILE A 201 8.87 -14.51 -11.88
N GLU A 202 9.23 -15.59 -12.56
CA GLU A 202 8.54 -16.00 -13.78
C GLU A 202 7.09 -16.43 -13.52
N GLU A 203 6.82 -17.12 -12.41
CA GLU A 203 5.46 -17.48 -11.99
C GLU A 203 4.72 -16.27 -11.41
N PHE A 204 5.42 -15.41 -10.68
CA PHE A 204 4.86 -14.16 -10.15
C PHE A 204 4.33 -13.25 -11.27
N LEU A 205 5.04 -13.14 -12.37
CA LEU A 205 4.60 -12.38 -13.55
C LEU A 205 3.28 -12.93 -14.14
N GLU A 206 3.03 -14.22 -14.02
CA GLU A 206 1.85 -14.89 -14.57
C GLU A 206 0.62 -14.86 -13.62
N LEU A 207 0.73 -14.29 -12.44
CA LEU A 207 -0.35 -14.31 -11.43
C LEU A 207 -1.67 -13.74 -11.93
N ARG A 208 -1.64 -12.77 -12.82
CA ARG A 208 -2.85 -12.10 -13.36
C ARG A 208 -3.28 -12.62 -14.74
N LYS A 209 -2.64 -13.65 -15.25
CA LYS A 209 -2.94 -14.24 -16.53
C LYS A 209 -4.36 -14.83 -16.56
N ASN A 210 -5.10 -14.60 -17.64
CA ASN A 210 -6.49 -15.09 -17.80
C ASN A 210 -6.58 -16.58 -18.13
N THR A 211 -5.46 -17.28 -18.24
CA THR A 211 -5.37 -18.69 -18.60
C THR A 211 -4.53 -19.47 -17.58
N GLY A 212 -4.68 -20.79 -17.55
CA GLY A 212 -3.92 -21.67 -16.68
C GLY A 212 -4.70 -22.12 -15.44
N ASP A 213 -4.01 -22.58 -14.40
CA ASP A 213 -4.62 -23.07 -13.16
C ASP A 213 -5.04 -21.89 -12.26
N ASP A 214 -6.33 -21.72 -12.03
CA ASP A 214 -6.92 -20.66 -11.19
C ASP A 214 -6.37 -20.67 -9.75
N ARG A 215 -5.92 -21.81 -9.24
CA ARG A 215 -5.30 -21.90 -7.92
C ARG A 215 -3.96 -21.18 -7.84
N ARG A 216 -3.36 -20.87 -8.99
CA ARG A 216 -2.11 -20.12 -9.14
C ARG A 216 -2.33 -18.73 -9.73
N ARG A 217 -3.56 -18.20 -9.69
CA ARG A 217 -3.93 -16.88 -10.21
C ARG A 217 -4.48 -15.99 -9.10
N THR A 218 -4.20 -14.68 -9.21
CA THR A 218 -4.56 -13.67 -8.22
C THR A 218 -5.11 -12.42 -8.92
N HIS A 219 -6.34 -12.51 -9.42
CA HIS A 219 -6.93 -11.46 -10.26
C HIS A 219 -7.32 -10.19 -9.50
N ASP A 220 -7.56 -10.28 -8.20
CA ASP A 220 -8.02 -9.17 -7.36
C ASP A 220 -6.88 -8.41 -6.68
N MET A 221 -5.65 -8.88 -6.85
CA MET A 221 -4.44 -8.30 -6.28
C MET A 221 -3.56 -7.73 -7.39
N ASN A 222 -2.96 -6.57 -7.17
CA ASN A 222 -1.97 -6.01 -8.08
C ASN A 222 -0.58 -6.57 -7.82
N THR A 223 0.24 -6.60 -8.86
CA THR A 223 1.64 -7.02 -8.78
C THR A 223 2.56 -5.90 -9.24
N ALA A 224 3.73 -5.80 -8.64
CA ALA A 224 4.77 -4.86 -9.03
C ALA A 224 6.15 -5.51 -8.91
N ASN A 225 7.08 -5.11 -9.77
CA ASN A 225 8.45 -5.60 -9.76
C ASN A 225 9.41 -4.51 -9.32
N TRP A 226 10.33 -4.84 -8.44
CA TRP A 226 11.48 -4.00 -8.18
C TRP A 226 12.62 -4.40 -9.13
N ILE A 227 13.04 -3.46 -9.98
CA ILE A 227 13.98 -3.71 -11.06
C ILE A 227 15.26 -2.90 -10.80
N PRO A 228 16.41 -3.56 -10.49
CA PRO A 228 17.67 -2.87 -10.29
C PRO A 228 18.28 -2.36 -11.61
N ASP A 229 19.06 -1.30 -11.55
CA ASP A 229 19.73 -0.69 -12.72
C ASP A 229 20.59 -1.71 -13.49
N LEU A 230 21.24 -2.61 -12.78
CA LEU A 230 22.03 -3.68 -13.39
C LEU A 230 21.21 -4.56 -14.35
N PHE A 231 19.95 -4.88 -13.97
CA PHE A 231 19.07 -5.66 -14.86
C PHE A 231 18.82 -4.91 -16.17
N MET A 232 18.48 -3.64 -16.10
CA MET A 232 18.23 -2.82 -17.31
C MET A 232 19.47 -2.70 -18.18
N ARG A 233 20.65 -2.55 -17.57
CA ARG A 233 21.93 -2.55 -18.30
C ARG A 233 22.13 -3.87 -19.04
N ARG A 234 21.90 -5.00 -18.39
CA ARG A 234 22.01 -6.34 -19.02
C ARG A 234 20.98 -6.58 -20.11
N VAL A 235 19.78 -6.00 -20.00
CA VAL A 235 18.81 -6.02 -21.11
C VAL A 235 19.38 -5.31 -22.33
N MET A 236 19.97 -4.11 -22.16
CA MET A 236 20.57 -3.34 -23.24
C MET A 236 21.79 -4.05 -23.86
N GLU A 237 22.62 -4.67 -23.05
CA GLU A 237 23.82 -5.40 -23.45
C GLU A 237 23.52 -6.84 -23.95
N LYS A 238 22.24 -7.27 -23.90
CA LYS A 238 21.79 -8.64 -24.20
C LYS A 238 22.52 -9.71 -23.38
N GLY A 239 22.79 -9.40 -22.12
CA GLY A 239 23.45 -10.28 -21.16
C GLY A 239 22.49 -11.28 -20.51
N GLU A 240 23.05 -12.01 -19.55
CA GLU A 240 22.32 -12.99 -18.75
C GLU A 240 21.85 -12.39 -17.43
N TRP A 241 20.78 -12.96 -16.87
CA TRP A 241 20.25 -12.61 -15.56
C TRP A 241 20.04 -13.87 -14.73
N THR A 242 20.63 -13.91 -13.54
CA THR A 242 20.55 -15.08 -12.66
C THR A 242 19.52 -14.85 -11.57
N LEU A 243 18.61 -15.80 -11.43
CA LEU A 243 17.56 -15.83 -10.42
C LEU A 243 18.03 -16.65 -9.21
N PHE A 244 17.75 -16.13 -8.02
CA PHE A 244 18.16 -16.74 -6.75
C PHE A 244 16.98 -16.94 -5.80
N SER A 245 17.09 -17.91 -4.91
CA SER A 245 16.30 -17.90 -3.70
C SER A 245 16.93 -16.95 -2.68
N PRO A 246 16.16 -16.04 -2.03
CA PRO A 246 16.70 -15.10 -1.05
C PRO A 246 17.38 -15.81 0.14
N SER A 247 16.97 -17.02 0.47
CA SER A 247 17.63 -17.84 1.51
C SER A 247 19.09 -18.18 1.20
N SER A 248 19.49 -18.11 -0.07
CA SER A 248 20.87 -18.37 -0.52
C SER A 248 21.69 -17.10 -0.74
N VAL A 249 21.04 -15.94 -0.78
CA VAL A 249 21.63 -14.60 -0.99
C VAL A 249 21.03 -13.58 0.01
N PRO A 250 21.19 -13.80 1.31
CA PRO A 250 20.36 -13.18 2.35
C PRO A 250 20.50 -11.66 2.48
N ASP A 251 21.61 -11.09 2.03
CA ASP A 251 21.90 -9.64 2.10
C ASP A 251 21.46 -8.88 0.84
N LEU A 252 21.17 -9.58 -0.26
CA LEU A 252 20.96 -8.94 -1.56
C LEU A 252 19.76 -8.00 -1.57
N HIS A 253 18.70 -8.34 -0.85
CA HIS A 253 17.50 -7.52 -0.72
C HIS A 253 17.73 -6.17 -0.02
N ASP A 254 18.72 -6.08 0.85
CA ASP A 254 19.03 -4.87 1.61
C ASP A 254 19.99 -3.92 0.87
N LEU A 255 20.47 -4.32 -0.30
CA LEU A 255 21.46 -3.59 -1.08
C LEU A 255 20.81 -2.88 -2.27
N PHE A 256 21.40 -1.77 -2.68
CA PHE A 256 21.00 -1.00 -3.87
C PHE A 256 22.21 -0.36 -4.58
N GLY A 257 22.00 0.09 -5.82
CA GLY A 257 23.03 0.75 -6.62
C GLY A 257 24.30 -0.11 -6.80
N ALA A 258 25.46 0.48 -6.59
CA ALA A 258 26.75 -0.18 -6.79
C ALA A 258 27.03 -1.33 -5.80
N ASP A 259 26.47 -1.25 -4.58
CA ASP A 259 26.64 -2.30 -3.58
C ASP A 259 25.82 -3.55 -3.96
N PHE A 260 24.61 -3.37 -4.44
CA PHE A 260 23.82 -4.44 -5.03
C PHE A 260 24.55 -5.09 -6.20
N GLU A 261 25.06 -4.29 -7.14
CA GLU A 261 25.75 -4.81 -8.32
C GLU A 261 26.96 -5.68 -7.94
N ARG A 262 27.79 -5.21 -7.01
CA ARG A 262 28.96 -5.97 -6.53
C ARG A 262 28.56 -7.31 -5.89
N ALA A 263 27.56 -7.28 -5.02
CA ALA A 263 27.06 -8.49 -4.33
C ALA A 263 26.44 -9.46 -5.33
N TYR A 264 25.57 -8.95 -6.21
CA TYR A 264 24.88 -9.76 -7.21
C TYR A 264 25.86 -10.49 -8.13
N VAL A 265 26.86 -9.80 -8.69
CA VAL A 265 27.89 -10.42 -9.54
C VAL A 265 28.70 -11.44 -8.78
N ALA A 266 29.04 -11.17 -7.51
CA ALA A 266 29.73 -12.18 -6.68
C ALA A 266 28.88 -13.44 -6.45
N TYR A 267 27.57 -13.30 -6.27
CA TYR A 267 26.63 -14.43 -6.16
C TYR A 267 26.48 -15.19 -7.48
N GLU A 268 26.47 -14.51 -8.61
CA GLU A 268 26.48 -15.17 -9.93
C GLU A 268 27.70 -16.05 -10.11
N GLU A 269 28.88 -15.57 -9.75
CA GLU A 269 30.10 -16.37 -9.83
C GLU A 269 30.06 -17.61 -8.91
N LYS A 270 29.49 -17.48 -7.71
CA LYS A 270 29.25 -18.62 -6.81
C LYS A 270 28.25 -19.62 -7.43
N ALA A 271 27.18 -19.12 -8.04
CA ALA A 271 26.18 -19.97 -8.69
C ALA A 271 26.78 -20.75 -9.87
N LYS A 272 27.61 -20.11 -10.71
CA LYS A 272 28.35 -20.78 -11.80
C LYS A 272 29.26 -21.91 -11.31
N ARG A 273 29.84 -21.77 -10.13
CA ARG A 273 30.62 -22.82 -9.47
C ARG A 273 29.79 -23.90 -8.77
N GLY A 274 28.45 -23.74 -8.78
CA GLY A 274 27.55 -24.69 -8.12
C GLY A 274 27.46 -24.56 -6.61
N GLU A 275 27.97 -23.46 -6.05
CA GLU A 275 27.95 -23.16 -4.60
C GLU A 275 26.61 -22.64 -4.10
N ILE A 276 25.77 -22.11 -5.01
CA ILE A 276 24.44 -21.58 -4.70
C ILE A 276 23.37 -22.38 -5.43
N LYS A 277 22.43 -22.95 -4.65
CA LYS A 277 21.28 -23.71 -5.16
C LYS A 277 20.08 -23.49 -4.24
N PRO A 278 18.83 -23.39 -4.79
CA PRO A 278 18.53 -23.34 -6.22
C PRO A 278 18.90 -21.99 -6.85
N SER A 279 19.28 -22.02 -8.13
CA SER A 279 19.49 -20.83 -8.96
C SER A 279 19.17 -21.17 -10.43
N LYS A 280 18.82 -20.16 -11.21
CA LYS A 280 18.48 -20.28 -12.63
C LYS A 280 19.01 -19.08 -13.40
N THR A 281 19.70 -19.29 -14.50
CA THR A 281 20.15 -18.20 -15.38
C THR A 281 19.30 -18.16 -16.65
N VAL A 282 18.86 -16.97 -17.03
CA VAL A 282 18.03 -16.69 -18.20
C VAL A 282 18.59 -15.50 -18.98
N PRO A 283 18.35 -15.37 -20.30
CA PRO A 283 18.65 -14.14 -21.01
C PRO A 283 17.85 -12.96 -20.43
N ALA A 284 18.52 -11.86 -20.11
CA ALA A 284 17.85 -10.68 -19.56
C ALA A 284 16.78 -10.11 -20.51
N THR A 285 17.05 -10.20 -21.82
CA THR A 285 16.09 -9.77 -22.87
C THR A 285 14.81 -10.62 -22.89
N ASP A 286 14.90 -11.91 -22.57
CA ASP A 286 13.72 -12.78 -22.56
C ASP A 286 12.87 -12.51 -21.30
N MET A 287 13.50 -12.30 -20.16
CA MET A 287 12.80 -11.87 -18.94
C MET A 287 12.11 -10.52 -19.18
N TRP A 288 12.78 -9.56 -19.79
CA TRP A 288 12.19 -8.26 -20.12
C TRP A 288 10.99 -8.37 -21.06
N ARG A 289 11.09 -9.20 -22.12
CA ARG A 289 9.97 -9.49 -23.02
C ARG A 289 8.80 -10.13 -22.27
N LYS A 290 9.06 -11.05 -21.33
CA LYS A 290 8.01 -11.66 -20.51
C LYS A 290 7.32 -10.62 -19.65
N MET A 291 8.06 -9.72 -18.98
CA MET A 291 7.49 -8.62 -18.22
C MET A 291 6.56 -7.75 -19.07
N LEU A 292 7.02 -7.33 -20.25
CA LEU A 292 6.22 -6.52 -21.18
C LEU A 292 5.00 -7.28 -21.70
N SER A 293 5.13 -8.57 -22.04
CA SER A 293 4.01 -9.40 -22.50
C SER A 293 2.89 -9.46 -21.47
N MET A 294 3.22 -9.60 -20.17
CA MET A 294 2.23 -9.64 -19.10
C MET A 294 1.53 -8.30 -18.84
N LEU A 295 2.07 -7.19 -19.32
CA LEU A 295 1.38 -5.88 -19.27
C LEU A 295 0.26 -5.76 -20.32
N PHE A 296 0.32 -6.55 -21.38
CA PHE A 296 -0.65 -6.51 -22.48
C PHE A 296 -1.77 -7.55 -22.37
N GLU A 297 -1.65 -8.50 -21.46
CA GLU A 297 -2.69 -9.47 -21.13
C GLU A 297 -3.66 -8.94 -20.06
#